data_c74462f701aef3ffa354d382553156bd
#
_entry.id   c74462f701aef3ffa354d382553156bd
#
_cell.length_a   1.000
_cell.length_b   1.000
_cell.length_c   1.000
_cell.angle_alpha   90.00
_cell.angle_beta   90.00
_cell.angle_gamma   90.00
#
_symmetry.space_group_name_H-M   'P 1'
#
loop_
_entity.id
_entity.type
_entity.pdbx_description
1 polymer ?
#
loop_
_entity_poly.entity_id
_entity_poly.type
_entity_poly.pdbx_seq_one_letter_code
_entity_poly.pdbx_strand_id
1 'polypeptide(L)'
;MAKPSWNKTLSEVLKQQTRTVTLKSEKTGNEYQTDVIPSLLVLSTGSVETVADKYIYSVVDTQNDLEYSIKVSNKVDVDFGNRLQFKNVRGGVTSSGFGWYAAESVTAVQRNA
;
A
#
# COMPACT_ATOMS: atom_id res chain seq x y z
N MET A 1 -11.82 10.23 -7.05
CA MET A 1 -11.94 9.33 -5.91
C MET A 1 -11.40 10.00 -4.65
N ALA A 2 -11.93 9.63 -3.51
CA ALA A 2 -11.50 10.22 -2.25
C ALA A 2 -10.17 9.61 -1.77
N LYS A 3 -9.39 10.40 -1.03
CA LYS A 3 -8.24 9.89 -0.32
C LYS A 3 -8.68 9.30 1.01
N PRO A 4 -7.99 8.26 1.52
CA PRO A 4 -8.34 7.68 2.82
C PRO A 4 -8.25 8.71 3.95
N SER A 5 -9.21 8.64 4.86
CA SER A 5 -9.23 9.50 6.05
C SER A 5 -8.71 8.73 7.25
N TRP A 6 -7.65 9.21 7.87
CA TRP A 6 -7.01 8.53 9.01
C TRP A 6 -7.63 8.98 10.33
N ASN A 7 -8.74 8.37 10.67
CA ASN A 7 -9.40 8.59 11.98
C ASN A 7 -9.49 7.33 12.82
N LYS A 8 -9.02 6.19 12.31
CA LYS A 8 -9.13 4.88 12.97
C LYS A 8 -7.98 3.96 12.55
N THR A 9 -8.20 2.66 12.57
CA THR A 9 -7.20 1.65 12.22
C THR A 9 -7.02 1.51 10.70
N LEU A 10 -5.93 0.89 10.28
CA LEU A 10 -5.65 0.60 8.87
C LEU A 10 -6.82 -0.15 8.21
N SER A 11 -7.40 -1.14 8.89
CA SER A 11 -8.55 -1.90 8.41
C SER A 11 -9.73 -0.99 8.06
N GLU A 12 -10.01 -0.01 8.91
CA GLU A 12 -11.11 0.91 8.72
C GLU A 12 -10.82 1.98 7.68
N VAL A 13 -9.56 2.44 7.62
CA VAL A 13 -9.14 3.49 6.69
C VAL A 13 -9.18 3.00 5.25
N LEU A 14 -8.64 1.83 4.97
CA LEU A 14 -8.60 1.25 3.63
C LEU A 14 -9.75 0.30 3.35
N LYS A 15 -10.59 0.02 4.34
CA LYS A 15 -11.76 -0.87 4.22
C LYS A 15 -11.36 -2.26 3.73
N GLN A 16 -10.24 -2.77 4.26
CA GLN A 16 -9.68 -4.08 3.93
C GLN A 16 -9.50 -4.89 5.20
N GLN A 17 -9.48 -6.21 5.06
CA GLN A 17 -9.17 -7.08 6.18
C GLN A 17 -7.68 -7.03 6.48
N THR A 18 -7.33 -6.96 7.76
CA THR A 18 -5.95 -6.93 8.21
C THR A 18 -5.62 -8.16 9.05
N ARG A 19 -4.31 -8.39 9.20
CA ARG A 19 -3.76 -9.41 10.06
C ARG A 19 -2.60 -8.79 10.85
N THR A 20 -2.49 -9.13 12.13
CA THR A 20 -1.38 -8.66 12.96
C THR A 20 -0.15 -9.52 12.68
N VAL A 21 0.97 -8.86 12.40
CA VAL A 21 2.26 -9.50 12.18
C VAL A 21 3.33 -8.86 13.06
N THR A 22 4.41 -9.60 13.30
CA THR A 22 5.58 -9.07 14.01
C THR A 22 6.63 -8.68 12.98
N LEU A 23 7.07 -7.42 13.04
CA LEU A 23 8.10 -6.87 12.18
C LEU A 23 9.26 -6.39 13.03
N LYS A 24 10.44 -6.26 12.39
CA LYS A 24 11.64 -5.77 13.05
C LYS A 24 11.94 -4.36 12.57
N SER A 25 12.14 -3.45 13.53
CA SER A 25 12.50 -2.07 13.21
C SER A 25 13.92 -2.01 12.66
N GLU A 26 14.11 -1.38 11.51
CA GLU A 26 15.42 -1.16 10.91
C GLU A 26 16.29 -0.21 11.74
N LYS A 27 15.65 0.70 12.49
CA LYS A 27 16.37 1.71 13.27
C LYS A 27 16.87 1.17 14.59
N THR A 28 16.07 0.38 15.29
CA THR A 28 16.39 -0.07 16.65
C THR A 28 16.68 -1.55 16.74
N GLY A 29 16.33 -2.32 15.72
CA GLY A 29 16.42 -3.77 15.76
C GLY A 29 15.38 -4.45 16.64
N ASN A 30 14.50 -3.69 17.26
CA ASN A 30 13.45 -4.22 18.13
C ASN A 30 12.28 -4.73 17.31
N GLU A 31 11.64 -5.80 17.80
CA GLU A 31 10.42 -6.32 17.20
C GLU A 31 9.22 -5.51 17.65
N TYR A 32 8.25 -5.34 16.74
CA TYR A 32 6.98 -4.70 17.04
C TYR A 32 5.86 -5.38 16.28
N GLN A 33 4.65 -5.26 16.80
CA GLN A 33 3.45 -5.80 16.14
C GLN A 33 2.73 -4.69 15.40
N THR A 34 2.26 -4.99 14.19
CA THR A 34 1.49 -4.06 13.39
C THR A 34 0.47 -4.81 12.55
N ASP A 35 -0.62 -4.12 12.20
CA ASP A 35 -1.62 -4.68 11.31
C ASP A 35 -1.19 -4.46 9.86
N VAL A 36 -1.34 -5.50 9.04
CA VAL A 36 -1.07 -5.45 7.62
C VAL A 36 -2.25 -6.02 6.84
N ILE A 37 -2.39 -5.58 5.59
CA ILE A 37 -3.29 -6.20 4.62
C ILE A 37 -2.45 -7.25 3.89
N PRO A 38 -2.72 -8.56 4.07
CA PRO A 38 -1.84 -9.60 3.53
C PRO A 38 -1.75 -9.57 2.01
N SER A 39 -2.85 -9.25 1.34
CA SER A 39 -2.92 -9.17 -0.10
C SER A 39 -3.90 -8.08 -0.50
N LEU A 40 -3.42 -7.06 -1.17
CA LEU A 40 -4.24 -5.93 -1.63
C LEU A 40 -4.21 -5.88 -3.14
N LEU A 41 -5.41 -6.01 -3.76
CA LEU A 41 -5.58 -5.89 -5.21
C LEU A 41 -6.17 -4.53 -5.53
N VAL A 42 -5.45 -3.75 -6.30
CA VAL A 42 -5.85 -2.40 -6.72
C VAL A 42 -5.42 -2.16 -8.16
N LEU A 43 -5.90 -1.07 -8.74
CA LEU A 43 -5.55 -0.69 -10.11
C LEU A 43 -4.46 0.39 -10.10
N SER A 44 -3.53 0.27 -11.05
CA SER A 44 -2.52 1.32 -11.27
C SER A 44 -3.14 2.50 -12.00
N THR A 45 -2.75 3.72 -11.62
CA THR A 45 -3.05 4.91 -12.42
C THR A 45 -2.06 5.12 -13.56
N GLY A 46 -1.06 4.26 -13.67
CA GLY A 46 0.02 4.38 -14.63
C GLY A 46 1.21 5.18 -14.13
N SER A 47 1.11 5.78 -12.96
CA SER A 47 2.18 6.59 -12.38
C SER A 47 2.99 5.82 -11.36
N VAL A 48 4.31 5.89 -11.48
CA VAL A 48 5.26 5.39 -10.50
C VAL A 48 6.33 6.45 -10.29
N GLU A 49 6.64 6.71 -9.03
CA GLU A 49 7.66 7.69 -8.65
C GLU A 49 8.82 6.97 -7.98
N THR A 50 10.04 7.35 -8.32
CA THR A 50 11.25 6.80 -7.68
C THR A 50 11.73 7.78 -6.62
N VAL A 51 11.86 7.29 -5.38
CA VAL A 51 12.36 8.09 -4.26
C VAL A 51 13.45 7.29 -3.57
N ALA A 52 14.70 7.73 -3.69
CA ALA A 52 15.89 7.00 -3.22
C ALA A 52 15.92 5.61 -3.86
N ASP A 53 15.89 4.55 -3.07
CA ASP A 53 15.87 3.15 -3.54
C ASP A 53 14.48 2.53 -3.53
N LYS A 54 13.43 3.34 -3.39
CA LYS A 54 12.05 2.90 -3.30
C LYS A 54 11.23 3.41 -4.47
N TYR A 55 10.08 2.76 -4.70
CA TYR A 55 9.14 3.11 -5.75
C TYR A 55 7.77 3.35 -5.15
N ILE A 56 7.12 4.44 -5.55
CA ILE A 56 5.79 4.81 -5.07
C ILE A 56 4.81 4.66 -6.22
N TYR A 57 3.85 3.76 -6.04
CA TYR A 57 2.81 3.48 -7.04
C TYR A 57 1.53 4.19 -6.66
N SER A 58 0.99 4.98 -7.57
CA SER A 58 -0.34 5.58 -7.41
C SER A 58 -1.39 4.54 -7.80
N VAL A 59 -2.32 4.28 -6.90
CA VAL A 59 -3.30 3.21 -7.07
C VAL A 59 -4.72 3.68 -6.78
N VAL A 60 -5.68 2.94 -7.33
CA VAL A 60 -7.11 3.21 -7.16
C VAL A 60 -7.77 1.91 -6.68
N ASP A 61 -8.49 1.99 -5.57
CA ASP A 61 -9.36 0.93 -5.09
C ASP A 61 -10.78 1.25 -5.52
N THR A 62 -11.23 0.62 -6.59
CA THR A 62 -12.54 0.90 -7.18
C THR A 62 -13.70 0.35 -6.34
N GLN A 63 -13.44 -0.68 -5.52
CA GLN A 63 -14.48 -1.25 -4.65
C GLN A 63 -14.85 -0.32 -3.51
N ASN A 64 -13.87 0.40 -2.99
CA ASN A 64 -14.04 1.27 -1.83
C ASN A 64 -13.97 2.76 -2.20
N ASP A 65 -13.80 3.06 -3.48
CA ASP A 65 -13.74 4.43 -4.01
C ASP A 65 -12.63 5.25 -3.37
N LEU A 66 -11.44 4.67 -3.28
CA LEU A 66 -10.26 5.30 -2.68
C LEU A 66 -9.11 5.41 -3.67
N GLU A 67 -8.34 6.48 -3.53
CA GLU A 67 -7.12 6.72 -4.30
C GLU A 67 -5.99 7.03 -3.32
N TYR A 68 -4.87 6.30 -3.45
CA TYR A 68 -3.71 6.52 -2.57
C TYR A 68 -2.44 5.98 -3.24
N SER A 69 -1.30 6.15 -2.57
CA SER A 69 0.00 5.72 -3.08
C SER A 69 0.66 4.75 -2.11
N ILE A 70 1.34 3.74 -2.66
CA ILE A 70 1.99 2.69 -1.85
C ILE A 70 3.46 2.62 -2.24
N LYS A 71 4.32 2.66 -1.22
CA LYS A 71 5.78 2.58 -1.37
C LYS A 71 6.23 1.14 -1.24
N VAL A 72 7.06 0.69 -2.19
CA VAL A 72 7.66 -0.65 -2.19
C VAL A 72 9.12 -0.58 -2.60
N SER A 73 9.88 -1.65 -2.34
CA SER A 73 11.29 -1.71 -2.70
C SER A 73 11.55 -2.34 -4.07
N ASN A 74 10.57 -3.03 -4.65
CA ASN A 74 10.73 -3.61 -6.00
C ASN A 74 9.95 -2.81 -7.03
N LYS A 75 10.37 -2.90 -8.29
CA LYS A 75 9.74 -2.21 -9.41
C LYS A 75 9.11 -3.21 -10.36
N VAL A 76 7.89 -2.91 -10.80
CA VAL A 76 7.24 -3.60 -11.93
C VAL A 76 6.77 -2.55 -12.93
N ASP A 77 6.75 -2.89 -14.20
CA ASP A 77 6.23 -2.00 -15.24
C ASP A 77 4.71 -1.94 -15.14
N VAL A 78 4.17 -0.73 -15.15
CA VAL A 78 2.73 -0.51 -15.00
C VAL A 78 2.23 0.45 -16.07
N ASP A 79 1.00 0.18 -16.53
CA ASP A 79 0.21 1.08 -17.36
C ASP A 79 -1.09 1.40 -16.62
N PHE A 80 -1.79 2.41 -17.10
CA PHE A 80 -3.09 2.77 -16.54
C PHE A 80 -4.05 1.56 -16.58
N GLY A 81 -4.67 1.27 -15.44
CA GLY A 81 -5.65 0.20 -15.32
C GLY A 81 -5.08 -1.20 -15.10
N ASN A 82 -3.74 -1.35 -15.04
CA ASN A 82 -3.15 -2.63 -14.67
C ASN A 82 -3.52 -2.99 -13.23
N ARG A 83 -3.82 -4.26 -12.99
CA ARG A 83 -4.04 -4.76 -11.64
C ARG A 83 -2.71 -5.01 -10.97
N LEU A 84 -2.59 -4.51 -9.76
CA LEU A 84 -1.41 -4.72 -8.92
C LEU A 84 -1.82 -5.43 -7.65
N GLN A 85 -0.99 -6.39 -7.23
CA GLN A 85 -1.12 -7.06 -5.95
C GLN A 85 0.03 -6.62 -5.06
N PHE A 86 -0.30 -6.02 -3.94
CA PHE A 86 0.66 -5.61 -2.92
C PHE A 86 0.59 -6.60 -1.76
N LYS A 87 1.75 -7.03 -1.30
CA LYS A 87 1.86 -8.00 -0.22
C LYS A 87 2.21 -7.30 1.08
N ASN A 88 1.47 -7.65 2.14
CA ASN A 88 1.69 -7.12 3.49
C ASN A 88 1.73 -5.59 3.52
N VAL A 89 0.62 -4.98 3.10
CA VAL A 89 0.48 -3.52 3.09
C VAL A 89 0.27 -3.04 4.51
N ARG A 90 1.06 -2.05 4.89
CA ARG A 90 0.94 -1.36 6.17
C ARG A 90 0.79 0.13 5.94
N GLY A 91 0.33 0.85 6.93
CA GLY A 91 0.17 2.28 6.82
C GLY A 91 0.08 2.95 8.18
N GLY A 92 0.14 4.25 8.15
CA GLY A 92 0.03 5.08 9.33
C GLY A 92 -0.31 6.50 8.96
N VAL A 93 -0.35 7.37 9.95
CA VAL A 93 -0.60 8.78 9.78
C VAL A 93 0.65 9.57 10.17
N THR A 94 0.98 10.57 9.34
CA THR A 94 2.09 11.47 9.64
C THR A 94 1.66 12.51 10.69
N SER A 95 2.63 13.23 11.25
CA SER A 95 2.34 14.30 12.21
C SER A 95 1.48 15.42 11.63
N SER A 96 1.46 15.57 10.31
CA SER A 96 0.61 16.54 9.61
C SER A 96 -0.78 16.01 9.24
N GLY A 97 -1.12 14.78 9.65
CA GLY A 97 -2.44 14.19 9.44
C GLY A 97 -2.62 13.46 8.11
N PHE A 98 -1.56 13.31 7.31
CA PHE A 98 -1.61 12.59 6.05
C PHE A 98 -1.27 11.11 6.24
N GLY A 99 -1.95 10.25 5.49
CA GLY A 99 -1.65 8.82 5.50
C GLY A 99 -0.40 8.48 4.69
N TRP A 100 0.33 7.48 5.14
CA TRP A 100 1.39 6.86 4.35
C TRP A 100 1.12 5.37 4.26
N TYR A 101 1.53 4.77 3.13
CA TYR A 101 1.30 3.34 2.88
C TYR A 101 2.57 2.73 2.32
N ALA A 102 2.89 1.52 2.78
CA ALA A 102 4.04 0.77 2.31
C ALA A 102 3.69 -0.70 2.24
N ALA A 103 4.37 -1.43 1.36
CA ALA A 103 4.16 -2.86 1.21
C ALA A 103 5.50 -3.57 1.12
N GLU A 104 5.50 -4.87 1.39
CA GLU A 104 6.68 -5.71 1.27
C GLU A 104 7.09 -5.86 -0.20
N SER A 105 6.11 -6.04 -1.09
CA SER A 105 6.37 -6.19 -2.51
C SER A 105 5.12 -5.88 -3.33
N VAL A 106 5.32 -5.67 -4.63
CA VAL A 106 4.25 -5.51 -5.60
C VAL A 106 4.46 -6.47 -6.77
N THR A 107 3.37 -7.01 -7.29
CA THR A 107 3.35 -7.89 -8.46
C THR A 107 2.27 -7.39 -9.42
N ALA A 108 2.57 -7.35 -10.71
CA ALA A 108 1.56 -7.09 -11.71
C ALA A 108 0.74 -8.37 -11.93
N VAL A 109 -0.57 -8.25 -11.78
CA VAL A 109 -1.47 -9.40 -11.95
C VAL A 109 -1.91 -9.41 -13.40
N GLN A 110 -1.50 -10.44 -14.13
CA GLN A 110 -1.92 -10.60 -15.51
C GLN A 110 -3.37 -11.06 -15.57
N ARG A 111 -4.12 -10.40 -16.45
CA ARG A 111 -5.49 -10.77 -16.71
C ARG A 111 -5.48 -11.91 -17.72
N ASN A 112 -5.97 -13.07 -17.30
CA ASN A 112 -6.23 -14.15 -18.25
C ASN A 112 -7.43 -13.74 -19.11
N ALA A 113 -7.16 -13.56 -20.36
CA ALA A 113 -8.19 -13.22 -21.32
C ALA A 113 -9.10 -14.43 -21.59
#